data_2fee8401408fbd757c53effc39dcf47e
#
_entry.id   2fee8401408fbd757c53effc39dcf47e
#
_cell.length_a   1.000
_cell.length_b   1.000
_cell.length_c   1.000
_cell.angle_alpha   90.00
_cell.angle_beta   90.00
_cell.angle_gamma   90.00
#
_symmetry.space_group_name_H-M   'P 1'
#
loop_
_entity.id
_entity.type
_entity.pdbx_description
1 polymer ?
#
loop_
_entity_poly.entity_id
_entity_poly.type
_entity_poly.pdbx_seq_one_letter_code
_entity_poly.pdbx_strand_id
1 'polypeptide(L)'
;LGKTKVLSSAEALQIINGLKSIKIDYLEGKFSPGPPFEDIHYCIEEKLISLIGETGKKLHTGRSRNDQVGTDIRLWLRKEIDNLEILITDLQKSLLNLAKSNIHTLIPGYTHMQRAQPLSFAHHLLAYLEMFQRDRERFKEVRSRVNTSPLGAAALAGTKIKIDRNFTAAELGFEKIYKNSIDAVSDRDFSIEFVSASALAMSHLSKISEEIILWVTDEFSFAKLTDKCATGSSLMPQKKNPDVPELIRGKTGRV
;
A
#
# COMPACT_ATOMS: atom_id res chain seq x y z
N LEU A 1 8.21 -14.20 23.59
CA LEU A 1 8.39 -15.50 24.29
C LEU A 1 9.60 -15.45 25.23
N GLY A 2 10.78 -15.00 24.78
CA GLY A 2 11.97 -14.87 25.64
C GLY A 2 11.77 -13.90 26.79
N LYS A 3 11.21 -12.69 26.53
CA LYS A 3 10.92 -11.68 27.57
C LYS A 3 10.00 -12.20 28.68
N THR A 4 9.02 -13.02 28.33
CA THR A 4 8.05 -13.60 29.27
C THR A 4 8.52 -14.92 29.89
N LYS A 5 9.77 -15.33 29.60
CA LYS A 5 10.39 -16.59 30.07
C LYS A 5 9.64 -17.86 29.65
N VAL A 6 8.83 -17.80 28.58
CA VAL A 6 8.25 -18.98 27.92
C VAL A 6 9.33 -19.76 27.20
N LEU A 7 10.32 -19.06 26.64
CA LEU A 7 11.57 -19.61 26.12
C LEU A 7 12.73 -19.12 27.00
N SER A 8 13.76 -19.94 27.13
CA SER A 8 15.03 -19.48 27.68
C SER A 8 15.68 -18.44 26.73
N SER A 9 16.56 -17.62 27.28
CA SER A 9 17.30 -16.64 26.48
C SER A 9 18.12 -17.29 25.37
N ALA A 10 18.68 -18.48 25.60
CA ALA A 10 19.45 -19.23 24.63
C ALA A 10 18.56 -19.71 23.46
N GLU A 11 17.39 -20.29 23.74
CA GLU A 11 16.41 -20.72 22.72
C GLU A 11 15.90 -19.53 21.90
N ALA A 12 15.56 -18.43 22.57
CA ALA A 12 15.11 -17.22 21.86
C ALA A 12 16.21 -16.70 20.91
N LEU A 13 17.47 -16.68 21.33
CA LEU A 13 18.60 -16.26 20.50
C LEU A 13 18.82 -17.20 19.32
N GLN A 14 18.74 -18.51 19.54
CA GLN A 14 18.84 -19.50 18.44
C GLN A 14 17.76 -19.27 17.38
N ILE A 15 16.51 -19.09 17.79
CA ILE A 15 15.40 -18.81 16.86
C ILE A 15 15.65 -17.51 16.08
N ILE A 16 16.04 -16.43 16.75
CA ILE A 16 16.33 -15.15 16.12
C ILE A 16 17.45 -15.29 15.08
N ASN A 17 18.54 -15.97 15.43
CA ASN A 17 19.66 -16.16 14.52
C ASN A 17 19.28 -17.06 13.33
N GLY A 18 18.52 -18.13 13.56
CA GLY A 18 18.00 -18.99 12.51
C GLY A 18 17.11 -18.23 11.53
N LEU A 19 16.18 -17.40 12.03
CA LEU A 19 15.33 -16.56 11.18
C LEU A 19 16.12 -15.51 10.38
N LYS A 20 17.17 -14.92 10.97
CA LYS A 20 18.08 -14.01 10.25
C LYS A 20 18.80 -14.72 9.11
N SER A 21 19.27 -15.94 9.35
CA SER A 21 19.91 -16.76 8.31
C SER A 21 18.93 -17.07 7.17
N ILE A 22 17.71 -17.49 7.48
CA ILE A 22 16.67 -17.75 6.47
C ILE A 22 16.36 -16.49 5.64
N LYS A 23 16.30 -15.31 6.29
CA LYS A 23 16.10 -14.04 5.59
C LYS A 23 17.25 -13.73 4.62
N ILE A 24 18.49 -13.98 5.02
CA ILE A 24 19.66 -13.81 4.14
C ILE A 24 19.57 -14.77 2.97
N ASP A 25 19.33 -16.06 3.22
CA ASP A 25 19.17 -17.07 2.17
C ASP A 25 18.08 -16.69 1.16
N TYR A 26 16.96 -16.12 1.63
CA TYR A 26 15.87 -15.64 0.78
C TYR A 26 16.32 -14.45 -0.09
N LEU A 27 16.98 -13.46 0.49
CA LEU A 27 17.45 -12.28 -0.24
C LEU A 27 18.55 -12.61 -1.28
N GLU A 28 19.35 -13.65 -1.01
CA GLU A 28 20.38 -14.14 -1.93
C GLU A 28 19.85 -15.16 -2.96
N GLY A 29 18.54 -15.47 -2.94
CA GLY A 29 17.93 -16.44 -3.85
C GLY A 29 18.25 -17.91 -3.54
N LYS A 30 18.88 -18.19 -2.39
CA LYS A 30 19.22 -19.56 -1.95
C LYS A 30 18.03 -20.31 -1.33
N PHE A 31 16.98 -19.57 -0.94
CA PHE A 31 15.76 -20.11 -0.38
C PHE A 31 14.56 -19.43 -1.03
N SER A 32 13.67 -20.25 -1.59
CA SER A 32 12.40 -19.78 -2.19
C SER A 32 11.25 -20.55 -1.55
N PRO A 33 10.34 -19.87 -0.83
CA PRO A 33 9.14 -20.51 -0.31
C PRO A 33 8.23 -20.98 -1.44
N GLY A 34 7.65 -22.17 -1.29
CA GLY A 34 6.74 -22.73 -2.30
C GLY A 34 6.35 -24.17 -2.02
N PRO A 35 5.70 -24.83 -2.98
CA PRO A 35 5.34 -26.25 -2.86
C PRO A 35 6.54 -27.11 -2.47
N PRO A 36 6.32 -28.19 -1.67
CA PRO A 36 5.02 -28.77 -1.28
C PRO A 36 4.39 -28.17 -0.01
N PHE A 37 4.88 -27.04 0.49
CA PHE A 37 4.39 -26.46 1.74
C PHE A 37 3.07 -25.71 1.51
N GLU A 38 2.17 -25.78 2.50
CA GLU A 38 0.85 -25.16 2.46
C GLU A 38 0.93 -23.62 2.34
N ASP A 39 1.84 -23.02 3.12
CA ASP A 39 2.06 -21.58 3.11
C ASP A 39 3.53 -21.20 3.42
N ILE A 40 3.83 -19.92 3.27
CA ILE A 40 5.17 -19.36 3.54
C ILE A 40 5.61 -19.54 4.99
N HIS A 41 4.70 -19.48 5.94
CA HIS A 41 5.02 -19.58 7.36
C HIS A 41 5.45 -21.00 7.71
N TYR A 42 4.72 -22.00 7.18
CA TYR A 42 5.09 -23.40 7.35
C TYR A 42 6.44 -23.70 6.70
N CYS A 43 6.67 -23.17 5.52
CA CYS A 43 7.96 -23.31 4.84
C CYS A 43 9.11 -22.71 5.67
N ILE A 44 8.93 -21.54 6.28
CA ILE A 44 9.92 -20.91 7.16
C ILE A 44 10.12 -21.72 8.44
N GLU A 45 9.05 -22.25 9.05
CA GLU A 45 9.14 -23.10 10.24
C GLU A 45 9.92 -24.37 9.98
N GLU A 46 9.64 -25.10 8.88
CA GLU A 46 10.37 -26.30 8.49
C GLU A 46 11.84 -26.00 8.20
N LYS A 47 12.14 -24.91 7.48
CA LYS A 47 13.51 -24.48 7.26
C LYS A 47 14.22 -24.16 8.57
N LEU A 48 13.53 -23.48 9.51
CA LEU A 48 14.08 -23.18 10.83
C LEU A 48 14.37 -24.46 11.62
N ILE A 49 13.44 -25.41 11.62
CA ILE A 49 13.62 -26.72 12.28
C ILE A 49 14.83 -27.45 11.70
N SER A 50 15.00 -27.43 10.38
CA SER A 50 16.16 -28.03 9.73
C SER A 50 17.51 -27.41 10.16
N LEU A 51 17.51 -26.10 10.51
CA LEU A 51 18.71 -25.38 10.92
C LEU A 51 19.03 -25.53 12.40
N ILE A 52 18.03 -25.52 13.29
CA ILE A 52 18.23 -25.46 14.74
C ILE A 52 17.53 -26.58 15.52
N GLY A 53 16.94 -27.56 14.83
CA GLY A 53 16.34 -28.75 15.44
C GLY A 53 15.07 -28.43 16.26
N GLU A 54 14.86 -29.15 17.36
CA GLU A 54 13.67 -29.08 18.22
C GLU A 54 13.35 -27.66 18.73
N THR A 55 14.34 -26.80 18.90
CA THR A 55 14.13 -25.41 19.31
C THR A 55 13.32 -24.65 18.25
N GLY A 56 13.45 -24.99 16.96
CA GLY A 56 12.70 -24.38 15.87
C GLY A 56 11.19 -24.55 16.00
N LYS A 57 10.74 -25.71 16.49
CA LYS A 57 9.32 -26.01 16.73
C LYS A 57 8.66 -25.06 17.73
N LYS A 58 9.43 -24.41 18.58
CA LYS A 58 8.94 -23.47 19.59
C LYS A 58 8.60 -22.09 19.03
N LEU A 59 8.95 -21.80 17.77
CA LEU A 59 8.63 -20.52 17.12
C LEU A 59 7.15 -20.20 17.15
N HIS A 60 6.29 -21.20 16.92
CA HIS A 60 4.84 -21.03 16.83
C HIS A 60 4.11 -20.97 18.19
N THR A 61 4.84 -21.07 19.30
CA THR A 61 4.25 -21.12 20.65
C THR A 61 3.35 -19.92 20.92
N GLY A 62 2.09 -20.19 21.32
CA GLY A 62 1.10 -19.17 21.68
C GLY A 62 0.52 -18.39 20.51
N ARG A 63 0.69 -18.86 19.27
CA ARG A 63 0.12 -18.25 18.06
C ARG A 63 -0.80 -19.20 17.32
N SER A 64 -1.63 -18.61 16.47
CA SER A 64 -2.37 -19.30 15.42
C SER A 64 -2.02 -18.67 14.08
N ARG A 65 -2.27 -19.38 12.98
CA ARG A 65 -2.18 -18.79 11.65
C ARG A 65 -3.15 -17.60 11.49
N ASN A 66 -4.28 -17.62 12.21
CA ASN A 66 -5.30 -16.56 12.15
C ASN A 66 -4.76 -15.19 12.62
N ASP A 67 -4.19 -15.11 13.82
CA ASP A 67 -3.64 -13.85 14.33
C ASP A 67 -2.33 -13.47 13.65
N GLN A 68 -1.56 -14.45 13.19
CA GLN A 68 -0.34 -14.22 12.42
C GLN A 68 -0.64 -13.55 11.07
N VAL A 69 -1.50 -14.14 10.24
CA VAL A 69 -1.87 -13.58 8.92
C VAL A 69 -2.55 -12.22 9.08
N GLY A 70 -3.43 -12.08 10.10
CA GLY A 70 -4.02 -10.79 10.42
C GLY A 70 -3.00 -9.70 10.77
N THR A 71 -1.87 -10.08 11.38
CA THR A 71 -0.75 -9.18 11.68
C THR A 71 0.04 -8.84 10.43
N ASP A 72 0.37 -9.84 9.62
CA ASP A 72 1.21 -9.68 8.43
C ASP A 72 0.56 -8.75 7.40
N ILE A 73 -0.73 -8.94 7.12
CA ILE A 73 -1.45 -8.07 6.18
C ILE A 73 -1.51 -6.62 6.66
N ARG A 74 -1.64 -6.38 7.99
CA ARG A 74 -1.62 -5.04 8.54
C ARG A 74 -0.24 -4.40 8.46
N LEU A 75 0.82 -5.16 8.71
CA LEU A 75 2.19 -4.67 8.57
C LEU A 75 2.49 -4.27 7.12
N TRP A 76 2.10 -5.12 6.17
CA TRP A 76 2.25 -4.85 4.75
C TRP A 76 1.44 -3.63 4.32
N LEU A 77 0.14 -3.61 4.63
CA LEU A 77 -0.76 -2.54 4.21
C LEU A 77 -0.37 -1.19 4.80
N ARG A 78 0.08 -1.16 6.04
CA ARG A 78 0.60 0.05 6.69
C ARG A 78 1.78 0.65 5.91
N LYS A 79 2.71 -0.20 5.46
CA LYS A 79 3.85 0.21 4.63
C LYS A 79 3.40 0.70 3.25
N GLU A 80 2.44 0.01 2.63
CA GLU A 80 1.94 0.44 1.31
C GLU A 80 1.17 1.76 1.39
N ILE A 81 0.42 2.01 2.47
CA ILE A 81 -0.22 3.31 2.68
C ILE A 81 0.83 4.42 2.84
N ASP A 82 1.92 4.17 3.60
CA ASP A 82 3.02 5.13 3.75
C ASP A 82 3.68 5.43 2.38
N ASN A 83 3.85 4.43 1.52
CA ASN A 83 4.35 4.60 0.15
C ASN A 83 3.37 5.43 -0.71
N LEU A 84 2.06 5.14 -0.63
CA LEU A 84 1.04 5.90 -1.37
C LEU A 84 1.01 7.37 -0.94
N GLU A 85 1.18 7.67 0.36
CA GLU A 85 1.24 9.04 0.84
C GLU A 85 2.41 9.82 0.22
N ILE A 86 3.56 9.19 0.06
CA ILE A 86 4.72 9.77 -0.63
C ILE A 86 4.40 10.05 -2.09
N LEU A 87 3.85 9.07 -2.81
CA LEU A 87 3.52 9.19 -4.24
C LEU A 87 2.48 10.28 -4.51
N ILE A 88 1.42 10.36 -3.70
CA ILE A 88 0.39 11.40 -3.82
C ILE A 88 1.00 12.78 -3.51
N THR A 89 1.87 12.87 -2.51
CA THR A 89 2.58 14.11 -2.18
C THR A 89 3.45 14.59 -3.34
N ASP A 90 4.13 13.70 -4.03
CA ASP A 90 4.97 14.06 -5.16
C ASP A 90 4.14 14.46 -6.40
N LEU A 91 2.99 13.82 -6.60
CA LEU A 91 2.01 14.27 -7.59
C LEU A 91 1.49 15.68 -7.27
N GLN A 92 1.12 15.95 -6.01
CA GLN A 92 0.69 17.28 -5.58
C GLN A 92 1.77 18.35 -5.79
N LYS A 93 3.04 18.05 -5.48
CA LYS A 93 4.17 18.96 -5.76
C LYS A 93 4.32 19.25 -7.26
N SER A 94 4.17 18.23 -8.10
CA SER A 94 4.25 18.36 -9.56
C SER A 94 3.13 19.26 -10.10
N LEU A 95 1.89 19.05 -9.63
CA LEU A 95 0.75 19.92 -9.98
C LEU A 95 0.95 21.36 -9.51
N LEU A 96 1.46 21.55 -8.29
CA LEU A 96 1.74 22.87 -7.74
C LEU A 96 2.82 23.60 -8.53
N ASN A 97 3.89 22.92 -8.91
CA ASN A 97 4.96 23.52 -9.72
C ASN A 97 4.45 23.90 -11.11
N LEU A 98 3.65 23.05 -11.74
CA LEU A 98 3.02 23.37 -13.02
C LEU A 98 2.05 24.57 -12.88
N ALA A 99 1.27 24.62 -11.80
CA ALA A 99 0.36 25.73 -11.52
C ALA A 99 1.12 27.05 -11.35
N LYS A 100 2.23 27.05 -10.59
CA LYS A 100 3.09 28.25 -10.41
C LYS A 100 3.60 28.82 -11.73
N SER A 101 3.96 27.96 -12.67
CA SER A 101 4.45 28.38 -13.99
C SER A 101 3.34 28.89 -14.92
N ASN A 102 2.07 28.69 -14.55
CA ASN A 102 0.90 28.97 -15.40
C ASN A 102 -0.15 29.85 -14.72
N ILE A 103 0.25 30.71 -13.78
CA ILE A 103 -0.67 31.58 -13.03
C ILE A 103 -1.48 32.50 -13.98
N HIS A 104 -0.84 32.98 -15.03
CA HIS A 104 -1.44 33.91 -16.00
C HIS A 104 -1.91 33.22 -17.29
N THR A 105 -1.74 31.91 -17.41
CA THR A 105 -2.22 31.16 -18.57
C THR A 105 -3.74 31.01 -18.47
N LEU A 106 -4.50 31.61 -19.39
CA LEU A 106 -5.95 31.50 -19.45
C LEU A 106 -6.35 30.29 -20.29
N ILE A 107 -7.33 29.55 -19.81
CA ILE A 107 -7.99 28.47 -20.53
C ILE A 107 -9.49 28.65 -20.46
N PRO A 108 -10.28 28.13 -21.42
CA PRO A 108 -11.72 28.07 -21.29
C PRO A 108 -12.09 26.98 -20.29
N GLY A 109 -12.98 27.30 -19.36
CA GLY A 109 -13.70 26.29 -18.58
C GLY A 109 -14.80 25.64 -19.42
N TYR A 110 -15.16 24.41 -19.08
CA TYR A 110 -16.19 23.64 -19.79
C TYR A 110 -17.25 23.13 -18.84
N THR A 111 -18.51 23.18 -19.27
CA THR A 111 -19.62 22.43 -18.72
C THR A 111 -20.37 21.78 -19.89
N HIS A 112 -20.78 20.52 -19.75
CA HIS A 112 -21.45 19.78 -20.83
C HIS A 112 -20.67 19.77 -22.16
N MET A 113 -19.35 19.77 -22.11
CA MET A 113 -18.45 19.90 -23.26
C MET A 113 -18.63 21.21 -24.05
N GLN A 114 -19.29 22.22 -23.45
CA GLN A 114 -19.43 23.55 -24.03
C GLN A 114 -18.56 24.54 -23.29
N ARG A 115 -18.00 25.51 -24.01
CA ARG A 115 -17.18 26.58 -23.41
C ARG A 115 -18.02 27.40 -22.44
N ALA A 116 -17.49 27.59 -21.24
CA ALA A 116 -18.10 28.36 -20.18
C ALA A 116 -17.20 29.56 -19.82
N GLN A 117 -16.96 29.81 -18.53
CA GLN A 117 -16.17 30.94 -18.07
C GLN A 117 -14.67 30.70 -18.33
N PRO A 118 -13.90 31.74 -18.65
CA PRO A 118 -12.44 31.66 -18.65
C PRO A 118 -11.91 31.52 -17.22
N LEU A 119 -10.84 30.76 -17.07
CA LEU A 119 -10.14 30.59 -15.79
C LEU A 119 -8.63 30.45 -16.01
N SER A 120 -7.83 30.65 -14.97
CA SER A 120 -6.41 30.35 -15.09
C SER A 120 -6.15 28.85 -15.04
N PHE A 121 -5.20 28.38 -15.84
CA PHE A 121 -4.79 26.97 -15.82
C PHE A 121 -4.28 26.56 -14.43
N ALA A 122 -3.62 27.46 -13.71
CA ALA A 122 -3.23 27.26 -12.33
C ALA A 122 -4.44 26.92 -11.43
N HIS A 123 -5.51 27.68 -11.52
CA HIS A 123 -6.73 27.43 -10.73
C HIS A 123 -7.34 26.05 -11.04
N HIS A 124 -7.32 25.65 -12.30
CA HIS A 124 -7.78 24.33 -12.71
C HIS A 124 -6.94 23.20 -12.09
N LEU A 125 -5.60 23.32 -12.14
CA LEU A 125 -4.68 22.34 -11.55
C LEU A 125 -4.83 22.26 -10.02
N LEU A 126 -5.11 23.36 -9.34
CA LEU A 126 -5.32 23.40 -7.90
C LEU A 126 -6.60 22.64 -7.49
N ALA A 127 -7.61 22.51 -8.34
CA ALA A 127 -8.77 21.66 -8.08
C ALA A 127 -8.36 20.20 -7.88
N TYR A 128 -7.43 19.70 -8.69
CA TYR A 128 -6.88 18.34 -8.53
C TYR A 128 -6.01 18.23 -7.29
N LEU A 129 -5.24 19.26 -6.97
CA LEU A 129 -4.46 19.27 -5.72
C LEU A 129 -5.36 19.07 -4.50
N GLU A 130 -6.52 19.75 -4.46
CA GLU A 130 -7.52 19.59 -3.39
C GLU A 130 -8.15 18.19 -3.37
N MET A 131 -8.39 17.57 -4.53
CA MET A 131 -8.89 16.19 -4.61
C MET A 131 -7.87 15.23 -4.00
N PHE A 132 -6.60 15.32 -4.37
CA PHE A 132 -5.52 14.48 -3.84
C PHE A 132 -5.20 14.78 -2.38
N GLN A 133 -5.44 16.00 -1.89
CA GLN A 133 -5.33 16.30 -0.47
C GLN A 133 -6.36 15.49 0.35
N ARG A 134 -7.61 15.44 -0.10
CA ARG A 134 -8.63 14.62 0.55
C ARG A 134 -8.33 13.13 0.48
N ASP A 135 -7.68 12.66 -0.59
CA ASP A 135 -7.25 11.26 -0.70
C ASP A 135 -6.14 10.94 0.32
N ARG A 136 -5.15 11.82 0.50
CA ARG A 136 -4.12 11.68 1.53
C ARG A 136 -4.74 11.60 2.93
N GLU A 137 -5.71 12.45 3.24
CA GLU A 137 -6.41 12.44 4.53
C GLU A 137 -7.12 11.11 4.76
N ARG A 138 -7.83 10.57 3.75
CA ARG A 138 -8.45 9.25 3.82
C ARG A 138 -7.44 8.15 4.09
N PHE A 139 -6.35 8.09 3.33
CA PHE A 139 -5.31 7.09 3.55
C PHE A 139 -4.68 7.20 4.95
N LYS A 140 -4.45 8.40 5.46
CA LYS A 140 -3.95 8.62 6.81
C LYS A 140 -4.93 8.09 7.88
N GLU A 141 -6.22 8.30 7.69
CA GLU A 141 -7.24 7.76 8.59
C GLU A 141 -7.32 6.24 8.54
N VAL A 142 -7.32 5.65 7.34
CA VAL A 142 -7.25 4.19 7.15
C VAL A 142 -6.01 3.63 7.85
N ARG A 143 -4.84 4.25 7.66
CA ARG A 143 -3.60 3.84 8.29
C ARG A 143 -3.70 3.78 9.82
N SER A 144 -4.37 4.75 10.43
CA SER A 144 -4.59 4.77 11.89
C SER A 144 -5.41 3.56 12.36
N ARG A 145 -6.41 3.12 11.58
CA ARG A 145 -7.22 1.94 11.88
C ARG A 145 -6.48 0.63 11.60
N VAL A 146 -5.68 0.56 10.54
CA VAL A 146 -4.78 -0.56 10.26
C VAL A 146 -3.77 -0.78 11.39
N ASN A 147 -3.37 0.30 12.11
CA ASN A 147 -2.29 0.28 13.09
C ASN A 147 -2.71 -0.29 14.46
N THR A 148 -3.48 -1.39 14.43
CA THR A 148 -3.93 -2.13 15.62
C THR A 148 -3.49 -3.59 15.51
N SER A 149 -2.73 -4.08 16.50
CA SER A 149 -2.19 -5.45 16.49
C SER A 149 -3.24 -6.48 16.90
N PRO A 150 -3.49 -7.51 16.08
CA PRO A 150 -4.31 -8.66 16.45
C PRO A 150 -3.50 -9.76 17.16
N LEU A 151 -2.16 -9.68 17.14
CA LEU A 151 -1.28 -10.77 17.59
C LEU A 151 -1.45 -11.07 19.08
N GLY A 152 -1.59 -12.36 19.40
CA GLY A 152 -1.93 -12.87 20.71
C GLY A 152 -3.40 -13.21 20.90
N ALA A 153 -4.25 -12.98 19.90
CA ALA A 153 -5.61 -13.50 19.86
C ALA A 153 -5.66 -15.01 19.61
N ALA A 154 -4.56 -15.59 19.15
CA ALA A 154 -4.44 -16.99 18.75
C ALA A 154 -5.52 -17.36 17.70
N ALA A 155 -6.19 -18.52 17.85
CA ALA A 155 -7.22 -18.92 16.89
C ALA A 155 -8.43 -17.98 16.92
N LEU A 156 -8.93 -17.62 18.13
CA LEU A 156 -10.03 -16.68 18.36
C LEU A 156 -10.24 -16.29 19.85
N ALA A 157 -9.75 -17.10 20.79
CA ALA A 157 -10.06 -16.94 22.22
C ALA A 157 -8.84 -16.60 23.08
N GLY A 158 -7.74 -16.17 22.44
CA GLY A 158 -6.46 -15.94 23.11
C GLY A 158 -5.72 -17.24 23.45
N THR A 159 -4.74 -17.15 24.35
CA THR A 159 -3.91 -18.28 24.75
C THR A 159 -3.68 -18.28 26.26
N LYS A 160 -3.53 -19.49 26.84
CA LYS A 160 -3.13 -19.66 28.24
C LYS A 160 -1.62 -19.45 28.46
N ILE A 161 -0.84 -19.39 27.37
CA ILE A 161 0.59 -19.14 27.44
C ILE A 161 0.82 -17.68 27.80
N LYS A 162 1.72 -17.44 28.74
CA LYS A 162 2.05 -16.10 29.21
C LYS A 162 2.82 -15.32 28.14
N ILE A 163 2.09 -14.61 27.28
CA ILE A 163 2.64 -13.71 26.27
C ILE A 163 2.40 -12.24 26.70
N ASP A 164 3.22 -11.34 26.20
CA ASP A 164 3.06 -9.89 26.37
C ASP A 164 2.65 -9.25 25.03
N ARG A 165 1.34 -9.05 24.86
CA ARG A 165 0.76 -8.48 23.64
C ARG A 165 1.19 -7.03 23.41
N ASN A 166 1.32 -6.24 24.49
CA ASN A 166 1.74 -4.84 24.37
C ASN A 166 3.20 -4.75 23.90
N PHE A 167 4.06 -5.58 24.48
CA PHE A 167 5.45 -5.65 24.06
C PHE A 167 5.57 -6.05 22.58
N THR A 168 4.84 -7.09 22.16
CA THR A 168 4.89 -7.56 20.77
C THR A 168 4.35 -6.49 19.80
N ALA A 169 3.26 -5.80 20.17
CA ALA A 169 2.71 -4.71 19.38
C ALA A 169 3.72 -3.55 19.24
N ALA A 170 4.38 -3.16 20.33
CA ALA A 170 5.40 -2.11 20.32
C ALA A 170 6.60 -2.48 19.43
N GLU A 171 7.12 -3.71 19.53
CA GLU A 171 8.23 -4.20 18.69
C GLU A 171 7.88 -4.23 17.19
N LEU A 172 6.60 -4.43 16.86
CA LEU A 172 6.10 -4.40 15.49
C LEU A 172 5.64 -2.98 15.06
N GLY A 173 5.77 -1.98 15.93
CA GLY A 173 5.40 -0.60 15.68
C GLY A 173 3.89 -0.37 15.57
N PHE A 174 3.06 -1.21 16.19
CA PHE A 174 1.64 -0.95 16.33
C PHE A 174 1.36 -0.01 17.51
N GLU A 175 0.43 0.92 17.31
CA GLU A 175 0.02 1.87 18.35
C GLU A 175 -0.98 1.27 19.34
N LYS A 176 -1.75 0.28 18.90
CA LYS A 176 -2.86 -0.31 19.65
C LYS A 176 -2.86 -1.82 19.56
N ILE A 177 -3.57 -2.45 20.48
CA ILE A 177 -3.92 -3.87 20.43
C ILE A 177 -5.44 -4.02 20.39
N TYR A 178 -5.95 -5.06 19.74
CA TYR A 178 -7.37 -5.39 19.76
C TYR A 178 -7.83 -5.73 21.19
N LYS A 179 -8.99 -5.21 21.57
CA LYS A 179 -9.59 -5.46 22.90
C LYS A 179 -10.31 -6.80 22.97
N ASN A 180 -10.87 -7.24 21.86
CA ASN A 180 -11.59 -8.51 21.75
C ASN A 180 -10.84 -9.44 20.81
N SER A 181 -10.60 -10.69 21.23
CA SER A 181 -9.80 -11.66 20.45
C SER A 181 -10.54 -12.24 19.25
N ILE A 182 -11.87 -12.33 19.29
CA ILE A 182 -12.68 -12.79 18.16
C ILE A 182 -12.65 -11.73 17.06
N ASP A 183 -12.89 -10.47 17.42
CA ASP A 183 -12.81 -9.34 16.51
C ASP A 183 -11.40 -9.21 15.89
N ALA A 184 -10.35 -9.40 16.70
CA ALA A 184 -8.96 -9.31 16.23
C ALA A 184 -8.63 -10.23 15.04
N VAL A 185 -9.19 -11.43 15.00
CA VAL A 185 -8.92 -12.42 13.93
C VAL A 185 -9.95 -12.37 12.80
N SER A 186 -11.12 -11.80 13.02
CA SER A 186 -12.20 -11.74 12.04
C SER A 186 -12.28 -10.41 11.28
N ASP A 187 -11.80 -9.31 11.86
CA ASP A 187 -11.87 -7.98 11.26
C ASP A 187 -11.18 -7.90 9.89
N ARG A 188 -11.93 -7.37 8.92
CA ARG A 188 -11.45 -7.03 7.57
C ARG A 188 -11.87 -5.63 7.14
N ASP A 189 -12.47 -4.83 8.05
CA ASP A 189 -12.95 -3.47 7.77
C ASP A 189 -11.82 -2.60 7.23
N PHE A 190 -10.63 -2.70 7.81
CA PHE A 190 -9.44 -1.96 7.36
C PHE A 190 -9.10 -2.22 5.89
N SER A 191 -9.33 -3.44 5.37
CA SER A 191 -9.11 -3.79 3.96
C SER A 191 -10.18 -3.18 3.07
N ILE A 192 -11.44 -3.22 3.51
CA ILE A 192 -12.58 -2.62 2.79
C ILE A 192 -12.40 -1.10 2.72
N GLU A 193 -12.02 -0.46 3.82
CA GLU A 193 -11.72 0.97 3.87
C GLU A 193 -10.57 1.36 2.93
N PHE A 194 -9.50 0.56 2.91
CA PHE A 194 -8.38 0.80 2.02
C PHE A 194 -8.79 0.72 0.55
N VAL A 195 -9.54 -0.31 0.16
CA VAL A 195 -10.02 -0.46 -1.23
C VAL A 195 -10.98 0.69 -1.59
N SER A 196 -11.86 1.09 -0.67
CA SER A 196 -12.77 2.22 -0.88
C SER A 196 -12.02 3.54 -1.07
N ALA A 197 -11.00 3.81 -0.26
CA ALA A 197 -10.14 4.98 -0.41
C ALA A 197 -9.37 4.95 -1.74
N SER A 198 -8.88 3.76 -2.13
CA SER A 198 -8.19 3.55 -3.40
C SER A 198 -9.09 3.79 -4.60
N ALA A 199 -10.35 3.34 -4.56
CA ALA A 199 -11.32 3.57 -5.62
C ALA A 199 -11.62 5.07 -5.81
N LEU A 200 -11.72 5.84 -4.71
CA LEU A 200 -11.87 7.30 -4.78
C LEU A 200 -10.63 7.97 -5.39
N ALA A 201 -9.43 7.60 -4.97
CA ALA A 201 -8.19 8.13 -5.52
C ALA A 201 -8.06 7.80 -7.02
N MET A 202 -8.39 6.58 -7.42
CA MET A 202 -8.40 6.18 -8.84
C MET A 202 -9.44 6.95 -9.65
N SER A 203 -10.60 7.30 -9.07
CA SER A 203 -11.60 8.16 -9.72
C SER A 203 -11.05 9.56 -9.99
N HIS A 204 -10.27 10.15 -9.05
CA HIS A 204 -9.60 11.43 -9.27
C HIS A 204 -8.50 11.35 -10.32
N LEU A 205 -7.70 10.26 -10.30
CA LEU A 205 -6.69 10.00 -11.32
C LEU A 205 -7.32 9.81 -12.71
N SER A 206 -8.48 9.14 -12.79
CA SER A 206 -9.22 8.99 -14.05
C SER A 206 -9.67 10.33 -14.60
N LYS A 207 -10.16 11.23 -13.75
CA LYS A 207 -10.61 12.57 -14.18
C LYS A 207 -9.47 13.37 -14.80
N ILE A 208 -8.35 13.50 -14.10
CA ILE A 208 -7.21 14.27 -14.62
C ILE A 208 -6.64 13.62 -15.88
N SER A 209 -6.63 12.29 -15.94
CA SER A 209 -6.16 11.55 -17.12
C SER A 209 -7.05 11.82 -18.34
N GLU A 210 -8.37 11.83 -18.18
CA GLU A 210 -9.30 12.16 -19.25
C GLU A 210 -9.09 13.57 -19.77
N GLU A 211 -8.89 14.55 -18.88
CA GLU A 211 -8.63 15.92 -19.30
C GLU A 211 -7.29 16.04 -20.03
N ILE A 212 -6.23 15.36 -19.57
CA ILE A 212 -4.94 15.34 -20.29
C ILE A 212 -5.12 14.74 -21.68
N ILE A 213 -5.86 13.64 -21.81
CA ILE A 213 -6.15 13.01 -23.12
C ILE A 213 -6.83 14.01 -24.04
N LEU A 214 -7.87 14.72 -23.58
CA LEU A 214 -8.56 15.74 -24.35
C LEU A 214 -7.63 16.90 -24.72
N TRP A 215 -6.86 17.41 -23.77
CA TRP A 215 -5.98 18.59 -23.99
C TRP A 215 -4.87 18.36 -25.00
N VAL A 216 -4.45 17.12 -25.21
CA VAL A 216 -3.38 16.79 -26.17
C VAL A 216 -3.90 16.38 -27.53
N THR A 217 -5.21 16.33 -27.74
CA THR A 217 -5.80 16.12 -29.08
C THR A 217 -5.50 17.33 -29.99
N ASP A 218 -5.51 17.12 -31.28
CA ASP A 218 -5.33 18.19 -32.25
C ASP A 218 -6.49 19.22 -32.17
N GLU A 219 -7.69 18.79 -31.81
CA GLU A 219 -8.89 19.62 -31.67
C GLU A 219 -8.78 20.61 -30.50
N PHE A 220 -8.28 20.19 -29.35
CA PHE A 220 -8.09 21.07 -28.18
C PHE A 220 -6.73 21.74 -28.19
N SER A 221 -5.69 20.97 -28.38
CA SER A 221 -4.29 21.44 -28.49
C SER A 221 -3.83 22.37 -27.34
N PHE A 222 -4.32 22.12 -26.11
CA PHE A 222 -3.98 22.93 -24.94
C PHE A 222 -2.66 22.51 -24.31
N ALA A 223 -2.25 21.26 -24.52
CA ALA A 223 -1.02 20.70 -23.96
C ALA A 223 -0.30 19.83 -25.00
N LYS A 224 0.99 19.59 -24.78
CA LYS A 224 1.79 18.63 -25.53
C LYS A 224 2.50 17.70 -24.58
N LEU A 225 2.46 16.41 -24.86
CA LEU A 225 3.24 15.42 -24.11
C LEU A 225 4.67 15.35 -24.65
N THR A 226 5.60 15.11 -23.73
CA THR A 226 6.98 14.77 -24.11
C THR A 226 7.04 13.35 -24.66
N ASP A 227 8.07 13.03 -25.45
CA ASP A 227 8.25 11.68 -26.02
C ASP A 227 8.37 10.58 -24.97
N LYS A 228 8.75 10.93 -23.73
CA LYS A 228 8.81 9.99 -22.61
C LYS A 228 7.43 9.56 -22.08
N CYS A 229 6.38 10.34 -22.37
CA CYS A 229 5.02 10.12 -21.88
C CYS A 229 4.03 9.84 -23.02
N ALA A 230 4.52 9.62 -24.24
CA ALA A 230 3.72 9.34 -25.43
C ALA A 230 4.34 8.20 -26.20
N THR A 231 3.50 7.41 -26.88
CA THR A 231 3.97 6.41 -27.83
C THR A 231 3.74 6.89 -29.26
N GLY A 232 4.64 6.53 -30.15
CA GLY A 232 4.53 6.81 -31.59
C GLY A 232 3.65 5.79 -32.31
N SER A 233 3.31 6.11 -33.55
CA SER A 233 2.71 5.16 -34.50
C SER A 233 3.76 4.67 -35.49
N SER A 234 3.79 3.37 -35.76
CA SER A 234 4.69 2.80 -36.76
C SER A 234 4.35 3.24 -38.20
N LEU A 235 3.07 3.57 -38.43
CA LEU A 235 2.58 4.00 -39.75
C LEU A 235 2.61 5.53 -39.92
N MET A 236 2.38 6.27 -38.82
CA MET A 236 2.25 7.73 -38.84
C MET A 236 3.28 8.37 -37.92
N PRO A 237 4.47 8.77 -38.42
CA PRO A 237 5.55 9.27 -37.55
C PRO A 237 5.21 10.50 -36.71
N GLN A 238 4.27 11.32 -37.20
CA GLN A 238 3.82 12.52 -36.49
C GLN A 238 2.85 12.24 -35.35
N LYS A 239 2.22 11.05 -35.29
CA LYS A 239 1.20 10.71 -34.33
C LYS A 239 1.83 10.36 -32.97
N LYS A 240 1.35 11.02 -31.91
CA LYS A 240 1.73 10.76 -30.51
C LYS A 240 0.48 10.40 -29.71
N ASN A 241 0.50 9.25 -29.09
CA ASN A 241 -0.62 8.74 -28.29
C ASN A 241 -0.39 9.00 -26.79
N PRO A 242 -1.38 9.42 -26.04
CA PRO A 242 -1.29 9.67 -24.60
C PRO A 242 -1.45 8.38 -23.78
N ASP A 243 -0.65 7.35 -24.06
CA ASP A 243 -0.81 6.00 -23.49
C ASP A 243 -0.80 5.98 -21.95
N VAL A 244 0.05 6.79 -21.31
CA VAL A 244 0.15 6.81 -19.85
C VAL A 244 -1.16 7.26 -19.21
N PRO A 245 -1.79 8.40 -19.60
CA PRO A 245 -3.11 8.77 -19.11
C PRO A 245 -4.20 7.74 -19.49
N GLU A 246 -4.16 7.17 -20.68
CA GLU A 246 -5.12 6.15 -21.11
C GLU A 246 -5.06 4.90 -20.24
N LEU A 247 -3.85 4.43 -19.90
CA LEU A 247 -3.64 3.28 -19.04
C LEU A 247 -4.11 3.56 -17.60
N ILE A 248 -3.86 4.77 -17.07
CA ILE A 248 -4.32 5.17 -15.73
C ILE A 248 -5.86 5.14 -15.71
N ARG A 249 -6.51 5.77 -16.69
CA ARG A 249 -7.95 5.77 -16.83
C ARG A 249 -8.52 4.35 -16.93
N GLY A 250 -7.91 3.52 -17.80
CA GLY A 250 -8.35 2.15 -18.01
C GLY A 250 -8.22 1.25 -16.78
N LYS A 251 -7.22 1.49 -15.92
CA LYS A 251 -7.02 0.72 -14.69
C LYS A 251 -8.01 1.07 -13.58
N THR A 252 -8.65 2.22 -13.64
CA THR A 252 -9.62 2.67 -12.61
C THR A 252 -10.76 1.67 -12.41
N GLY A 253 -11.23 1.03 -13.47
CA GLY A 253 -12.30 0.04 -13.39
C GLY A 253 -11.91 -1.30 -12.75
N ARG A 254 -10.63 -1.48 -12.37
CA ARG A 254 -10.14 -2.71 -11.70
C ARG A 254 -9.99 -2.55 -10.19
N VAL A 255 -10.03 -1.34 -9.70
CA VAL A 255 -9.93 -0.97 -8.28
C VAL A 255 -11.30 -0.66 -7.72
#